data_b3afa1c7d9eaef665f513fc4c4553139
#
_entry.id   b3afa1c7d9eaef665f513fc4c4553139
#
_cell.length_a   1.000
_cell.length_b   1.000
_cell.length_c   1.000
_cell.angle_alpha   90.00
_cell.angle_beta   90.00
_cell.angle_gamma   90.00
#
_symmetry.space_group_name_H-M   'P 1'
#
loop_
_entity.id
_entity.type
_entity.pdbx_description
1 polymer ?
#
loop_
_entity_poly.entity_id
_entity_poly.type
_entity_poly.pdbx_seq_one_letter_code
_entity_poly.pdbx_strand_id
1 'polypeptide(L)'
;MIKSFESKKIMALPMMMIFGILSYGTNVDDLILQYEKNSYTTKINEKSMKKFDIKDKALKNGDWNEITVNSDNNYTLHSEANGLTMENNVKYGIFYYRNGYNFRSKEVTQNKIGISKTLNDYFGYSDNNYNKKTNQISRNIQKITNEATKNSEIRDLIDLYKNYKNKEKEIEQEALTMEDTKKDYAIQAKKYEVGTASKYDYELAKNEYENSQLKYENLGRELQILGEQFTIYNVKLPEKGKLDDLKKAELKKDDFYGLRLSEAETIELNTQLNAEQLKKEMIDYKYPKLTGDIGYSLKDHSVVAGLSVSKSFKRYNDTVEDLKNEADKLKLQYEQKKNELMSNVGQQMITYTTYQTNELTAENTMNIKKREYEIYSKKYELGVDTYSNYVEKRNNYKKAVMDYETAKNELAAFTKKIKYY
;
A
#
# COMPACT_ATOMS: atom_id res chain seq x y z
N MET A 1 -40.22 -26.32 41.78
CA MET A 1 -40.56 -26.72 40.40
C MET A 1 -39.96 -25.65 39.47
N ILE A 2 -38.72 -25.84 39.02
CA ILE A 2 -38.03 -24.94 38.13
C ILE A 2 -37.69 -25.76 36.89
N LYS A 3 -38.34 -25.43 35.77
CA LYS A 3 -38.12 -26.09 34.48
C LYS A 3 -36.82 -25.54 33.86
N SER A 4 -35.91 -26.47 33.59
CA SER A 4 -34.70 -26.23 32.80
C SER A 4 -35.04 -25.91 31.38
N PHE A 5 -34.46 -24.80 30.86
CA PHE A 5 -34.41 -24.50 29.43
C PHE A 5 -33.16 -25.14 28.83
N GLU A 6 -33.35 -26.20 28.06
CA GLU A 6 -32.32 -26.78 27.21
C GLU A 6 -32.06 -25.86 26.03
N SER A 7 -30.86 -25.34 25.96
CA SER A 7 -30.35 -24.62 24.77
C SER A 7 -29.95 -25.63 23.70
N LYS A 8 -30.72 -25.75 22.65
CA LYS A 8 -30.32 -26.45 21.42
C LYS A 8 -29.15 -25.72 20.77
N LYS A 9 -27.95 -26.30 20.86
CA LYS A 9 -26.82 -25.95 20.04
C LYS A 9 -27.14 -26.33 18.60
N ILE A 10 -27.38 -25.31 17.76
CA ILE A 10 -27.37 -25.45 16.31
C ILE A 10 -25.89 -25.54 15.89
N MET A 11 -25.46 -26.78 15.63
CA MET A 11 -24.19 -27.03 14.90
C MET A 11 -24.38 -26.55 13.48
N ALA A 12 -23.81 -25.38 13.17
CA ALA A 12 -23.57 -24.99 11.81
C ALA A 12 -22.42 -25.84 11.27
N LEU A 13 -22.73 -26.83 10.44
CA LEU A 13 -21.73 -27.50 9.60
C LEU A 13 -21.08 -26.43 8.70
N PRO A 14 -19.74 -26.36 8.65
CA PRO A 14 -19.08 -25.62 7.60
C PRO A 14 -19.35 -26.37 6.28
N MET A 15 -20.12 -25.76 5.41
CA MET A 15 -20.28 -26.18 4.03
C MET A 15 -18.91 -26.02 3.35
N MET A 16 -18.11 -27.08 3.36
CA MET A 16 -16.95 -27.22 2.50
C MET A 16 -17.48 -27.21 1.06
N MET A 17 -17.46 -26.04 0.43
CA MET A 17 -17.48 -25.97 -1.03
C MET A 17 -16.16 -26.62 -1.52
N ILE A 18 -16.24 -27.85 -1.91
CA ILE A 18 -15.26 -28.51 -2.75
C ILE A 18 -15.35 -27.79 -4.10
N PHE A 19 -14.58 -26.73 -4.27
CA PHE A 19 -14.28 -26.20 -5.59
C PHE A 19 -13.50 -27.29 -6.29
N GLY A 20 -14.15 -27.97 -7.22
CA GLY A 20 -13.51 -28.83 -8.20
C GLY A 20 -12.39 -28.00 -8.86
N ILE A 21 -11.16 -28.42 -8.64
CA ILE A 21 -9.98 -27.87 -9.30
C ILE A 21 -10.06 -28.32 -10.76
N LEU A 22 -10.83 -27.58 -11.55
CA LEU A 22 -10.60 -27.50 -12.97
C LEU A 22 -9.24 -26.80 -13.10
N SER A 23 -8.28 -27.49 -13.68
CA SER A 23 -6.95 -26.96 -14.01
C SER A 23 -7.07 -25.85 -15.07
N TYR A 24 -7.60 -24.70 -14.64
CA TYR A 24 -7.50 -23.47 -15.42
C TYR A 24 -6.14 -22.87 -15.09
N GLY A 25 -5.43 -22.40 -16.11
CA GLY A 25 -4.21 -21.62 -15.92
C GLY A 25 -4.51 -20.43 -14.97
N THR A 26 -3.59 -20.12 -14.09
CA THR A 26 -3.74 -19.00 -13.15
C THR A 26 -3.45 -17.72 -13.91
N ASN A 27 -4.44 -16.85 -14.03
CA ASN A 27 -4.27 -15.55 -14.67
C ASN A 27 -3.84 -14.48 -13.64
N VAL A 28 -3.40 -13.33 -14.13
CA VAL A 28 -2.93 -12.24 -13.26
C VAL A 28 -4.03 -11.70 -12.34
N ASP A 29 -5.30 -11.76 -12.76
CA ASP A 29 -6.42 -11.29 -11.93
C ASP A 29 -6.63 -12.19 -10.71
N ASP A 30 -6.45 -13.50 -10.87
CA ASP A 30 -6.52 -14.46 -9.75
C ASP A 30 -5.42 -14.18 -8.71
N LEU A 31 -4.21 -13.83 -9.17
CA LEU A 31 -3.11 -13.46 -8.27
C LEU A 31 -3.38 -12.12 -7.56
N ILE A 32 -3.96 -11.15 -8.27
CA ILE A 32 -4.37 -9.89 -7.66
C ILE A 32 -5.45 -10.13 -6.59
N LEU A 33 -6.43 -10.98 -6.85
CA LEU A 33 -7.45 -11.34 -5.85
C LEU A 33 -6.85 -12.06 -4.65
N GLN A 34 -5.86 -12.95 -4.86
CA GLN A 34 -5.13 -13.58 -3.75
C GLN A 34 -4.36 -12.54 -2.93
N TYR A 35 -3.68 -11.60 -3.58
CA TYR A 35 -2.97 -10.49 -2.94
C TYR A 35 -3.93 -9.66 -2.09
N GLU A 36 -5.04 -9.20 -2.66
CA GLU A 36 -6.04 -8.39 -1.95
C GLU A 36 -6.57 -9.07 -0.70
N LYS A 37 -6.73 -10.38 -0.73
CA LYS A 37 -7.24 -11.17 0.39
C LYS A 37 -6.19 -11.51 1.44
N ASN A 38 -4.97 -11.78 1.02
CA ASN A 38 -3.99 -12.47 1.87
C ASN A 38 -2.76 -11.61 2.21
N SER A 39 -2.47 -10.53 1.46
CA SER A 39 -1.21 -9.78 1.61
C SER A 39 -1.00 -9.24 3.03
N TYR A 40 0.26 -9.09 3.40
CA TYR A 40 0.63 -8.45 4.67
C TYR A 40 0.20 -6.99 4.69
N THR A 41 0.33 -6.28 3.57
CA THR A 41 -0.09 -4.89 3.42
C THR A 41 -1.57 -4.71 3.67
N THR A 42 -2.44 -5.57 3.12
CA THR A 42 -3.88 -5.55 3.41
C THR A 42 -4.16 -5.70 4.91
N LYS A 43 -3.51 -6.66 5.58
CA LYS A 43 -3.66 -6.89 7.03
C LYS A 43 -3.14 -5.72 7.88
N ILE A 44 -2.02 -5.11 7.49
CA ILE A 44 -1.46 -3.91 8.14
C ILE A 44 -2.42 -2.74 7.98
N ASN A 45 -2.95 -2.54 6.77
CA ASN A 45 -3.92 -1.49 6.47
C ASN A 45 -5.20 -1.62 7.30
N GLU A 46 -5.73 -2.84 7.47
CA GLU A 46 -6.87 -3.10 8.37
C GLU A 46 -6.56 -2.72 9.82
N LYS A 47 -5.36 -3.05 10.33
CA LYS A 47 -4.94 -2.67 11.68
C LYS A 47 -4.78 -1.15 11.82
N SER A 48 -4.23 -0.49 10.80
CA SER A 48 -4.12 0.97 10.75
C SER A 48 -5.48 1.65 10.82
N MET A 49 -6.50 1.11 10.14
CA MET A 49 -7.88 1.63 10.20
C MET A 49 -8.53 1.40 11.56
N LYS A 50 -8.29 0.26 12.21
CA LYS A 50 -8.81 -0.03 13.57
C LYS A 50 -8.35 0.98 14.62
N LYS A 51 -7.18 1.59 14.45
CA LYS A 51 -6.70 2.68 15.33
C LYS A 51 -7.71 3.83 15.42
N PHE A 52 -8.31 4.21 14.29
CA PHE A 52 -9.31 5.27 14.26
C PHE A 52 -10.62 4.86 14.92
N ASP A 53 -11.04 3.59 14.77
CA ASP A 53 -12.24 3.06 15.46
C ASP A 53 -12.06 3.07 16.99
N ILE A 54 -10.86 2.74 17.46
CA ILE A 54 -10.51 2.80 18.89
C ILE A 54 -10.60 4.25 19.38
N LYS A 55 -10.02 5.20 18.62
CA LYS A 55 -10.07 6.63 18.96
C LYS A 55 -11.50 7.16 18.92
N ASP A 56 -12.32 6.78 17.95
CA ASP A 56 -13.73 7.16 17.87
C ASP A 56 -14.53 6.69 19.09
N LYS A 57 -14.27 5.44 19.56
CA LYS A 57 -14.89 4.92 20.79
C LYS A 57 -14.48 5.75 22.02
N ALA A 58 -13.19 6.07 22.15
CA ALA A 58 -12.70 6.91 23.24
C ALA A 58 -13.33 8.29 23.21
N LEU A 59 -13.39 8.94 22.03
CA LEU A 59 -14.01 10.24 21.83
C LEU A 59 -15.53 10.23 22.05
N LYS A 60 -16.20 9.11 21.78
CA LYS A 60 -17.63 8.94 22.05
C LYS A 60 -17.91 8.90 23.55
N ASN A 61 -17.04 8.25 24.32
CA ASN A 61 -17.15 8.20 25.77
C ASN A 61 -16.83 9.56 26.41
N GLY A 62 -16.03 10.41 25.73
CA GLY A 62 -15.67 11.75 26.19
C GLY A 62 -15.06 11.72 27.60
N ASP A 63 -15.56 12.57 28.50
CA ASP A 63 -15.07 12.67 29.88
C ASP A 63 -15.20 11.35 30.68
N TRP A 64 -16.05 10.42 30.23
CA TRP A 64 -16.29 9.12 30.90
C TRP A 64 -15.29 8.01 30.49
N ASN A 65 -14.31 8.36 29.67
CA ASN A 65 -13.33 7.36 29.18
C ASN A 65 -12.20 7.10 30.19
N GLU A 66 -12.03 7.94 31.19
CA GLU A 66 -10.88 7.92 32.07
C GLU A 66 -11.24 8.28 33.51
N ILE A 67 -10.58 7.63 34.46
CA ILE A 67 -10.56 8.06 35.86
C ILE A 67 -9.22 8.75 36.08
N THR A 68 -9.24 10.02 36.41
CA THR A 68 -8.02 10.78 36.73
C THR A 68 -7.85 10.85 38.24
N VAL A 69 -6.68 10.48 38.71
CA VAL A 69 -6.29 10.60 40.12
C VAL A 69 -5.03 11.46 40.20
N ASN A 70 -5.14 12.64 40.78
CA ASN A 70 -4.02 13.53 41.01
C ASN A 70 -3.76 13.64 42.53
N SER A 71 -2.52 13.64 42.91
CA SER A 71 -2.09 13.89 44.29
C SER A 71 -0.98 14.93 44.26
N ASP A 72 -1.27 16.13 44.76
CA ASP A 72 -0.35 17.25 44.82
C ASP A 72 0.14 17.42 46.25
N ASN A 73 1.45 17.38 46.44
CA ASN A 73 2.10 17.56 47.74
C ASN A 73 2.91 18.85 47.73
N ASN A 74 2.51 19.80 48.55
CA ASN A 74 3.15 21.12 48.65
C ASN A 74 3.73 21.29 50.05
N TYR A 75 5.00 21.74 50.13
CA TYR A 75 5.65 22.11 51.36
C TYR A 75 5.87 23.62 51.38
N THR A 76 5.32 24.29 52.37
CA THR A 76 5.43 25.76 52.53
C THR A 76 6.35 26.10 53.69
N LEU A 77 7.33 26.98 53.45
CA LEU A 77 8.28 27.51 54.42
C LEU A 77 7.95 28.99 54.73
N HIS A 78 8.16 29.38 55.95
CA HIS A 78 8.09 30.81 56.40
C HIS A 78 6.72 31.46 56.32
N SER A 79 5.61 30.73 56.50
CA SER A 79 4.28 31.25 56.69
C SER A 79 3.61 30.69 57.95
N GLU A 80 2.56 31.34 58.46
CA GLU A 80 1.73 30.78 59.54
C GLU A 80 1.15 29.41 59.20
N ALA A 81 1.01 29.13 57.91
CA ALA A 81 0.57 27.85 57.37
C ALA A 81 1.72 26.92 56.98
N ASN A 82 2.90 27.06 57.62
CA ASN A 82 4.04 26.16 57.36
C ASN A 82 3.68 24.68 57.49
N GLY A 83 4.14 23.85 56.54
CA GLY A 83 4.00 22.41 56.60
C GLY A 83 3.72 21.77 55.28
N LEU A 84 3.71 20.45 55.32
CA LEU A 84 3.35 19.61 54.19
C LEU A 84 1.81 19.59 54.07
N THR A 85 1.31 19.96 52.91
CA THR A 85 -0.08 19.78 52.52
C THR A 85 -0.18 18.76 51.39
N MET A 86 -1.14 17.88 51.48
CA MET A 86 -1.46 16.90 50.43
C MET A 86 -2.88 17.21 49.91
N GLU A 87 -2.99 17.35 48.59
CA GLU A 87 -4.27 17.50 47.94
C GLU A 87 -4.49 16.35 46.97
N ASN A 88 -5.56 15.60 47.14
CA ASN A 88 -5.96 14.53 46.26
C ASN A 88 -7.22 14.96 45.47
N ASN A 89 -7.21 14.68 44.18
CA ASN A 89 -8.33 14.91 43.30
C ASN A 89 -8.58 13.64 42.45
N VAL A 90 -9.75 13.06 42.62
CA VAL A 90 -10.23 11.94 41.82
C VAL A 90 -11.36 12.46 40.94
N LYS A 91 -11.25 12.27 39.64
CA LYS A 91 -12.26 12.71 38.67
C LYS A 91 -12.69 11.50 37.79
N TYR A 92 -13.99 11.34 37.62
CA TYR A 92 -14.58 10.39 36.68
C TYR A 92 -15.75 11.05 35.94
N GLY A 93 -15.62 11.21 34.64
CA GLY A 93 -16.58 11.97 33.86
C GLY A 93 -16.64 13.42 34.32
N ILE A 94 -17.83 13.86 34.68
CA ILE A 94 -18.07 15.19 35.27
C ILE A 94 -17.95 15.20 36.79
N PHE A 95 -17.94 14.04 37.45
CA PHE A 95 -17.86 13.92 38.89
C PHE A 95 -16.43 14.08 39.38
N TYR A 96 -16.27 14.72 40.53
CA TYR A 96 -15.00 14.82 41.22
C TYR A 96 -15.17 14.58 42.73
N TYR A 97 -14.07 14.05 43.32
CA TYR A 97 -13.83 14.06 44.76
C TYR A 97 -12.49 14.73 45.00
N ARG A 98 -12.49 15.74 45.91
CA ARG A 98 -11.28 16.44 46.35
C ARG A 98 -11.12 16.31 47.83
N ASN A 99 -9.92 15.89 48.25
CA ASN A 99 -9.53 15.84 49.66
C ASN A 99 -8.20 16.54 49.84
N GLY A 100 -8.11 17.41 50.84
CA GLY A 100 -6.89 18.08 51.23
C GLY A 100 -6.60 17.87 52.72
N TYR A 101 -5.33 17.67 53.07
CA TYR A 101 -4.88 17.48 54.43
C TYR A 101 -3.58 18.24 54.69
N ASN A 102 -3.52 18.94 55.83
CA ASN A 102 -2.30 19.59 56.30
C ASN A 102 -1.69 18.76 57.43
N PHE A 103 -0.49 18.27 57.24
CA PHE A 103 0.20 17.37 58.17
C PHE A 103 0.68 18.08 59.44
N ARG A 104 0.92 19.38 59.40
CA ARG A 104 1.36 20.14 60.57
C ARG A 104 0.21 20.47 61.50
N SER A 105 -0.86 21.07 60.95
CA SER A 105 -2.06 21.37 61.74
C SER A 105 -2.91 20.15 62.04
N LYS A 106 -2.63 19.02 61.37
CA LYS A 106 -3.39 17.77 61.43
C LYS A 106 -4.86 17.96 61.05
N GLU A 107 -5.11 18.87 60.12
CA GLU A 107 -6.47 19.26 59.72
C GLU A 107 -6.77 18.88 58.29
N VAL A 108 -8.02 18.48 58.04
CA VAL A 108 -8.56 18.37 56.70
C VAL A 108 -8.76 19.80 56.17
N THR A 109 -8.03 20.14 55.09
CA THR A 109 -8.13 21.49 54.47
C THR A 109 -9.34 21.59 53.54
N GLN A 110 -9.66 20.50 52.86
CA GLN A 110 -10.86 20.37 52.01
C GLN A 110 -11.34 18.93 51.97
N ASN A 111 -12.64 18.74 51.84
CA ASN A 111 -13.25 17.45 51.58
C ASN A 111 -14.55 17.69 50.80
N LYS A 112 -14.52 17.53 49.48
CA LYS A 112 -15.59 17.93 48.57
C LYS A 112 -15.90 16.85 47.54
N ILE A 113 -17.20 16.67 47.28
CA ILE A 113 -17.71 15.89 46.16
C ILE A 113 -18.54 16.80 45.27
N GLY A 114 -18.48 16.60 43.95
CA GLY A 114 -19.25 17.46 43.07
C GLY A 114 -19.16 17.10 41.60
N ILE A 115 -19.66 18.00 40.79
CA ILE A 115 -19.59 17.95 39.34
C ILE A 115 -18.78 19.16 38.84
N SER A 116 -17.93 18.93 37.84
CA SER A 116 -17.14 19.97 37.17
C SER A 116 -17.20 19.76 35.67
N LYS A 117 -17.53 20.82 34.94
CA LYS A 117 -17.60 20.75 33.48
C LYS A 117 -17.07 22.02 32.82
N THR A 118 -16.32 21.84 31.73
CA THR A 118 -15.89 22.92 30.85
C THR A 118 -17.10 23.42 30.06
N LEU A 119 -17.39 24.71 30.19
CA LEU A 119 -18.55 25.35 29.57
C LEU A 119 -18.30 25.80 28.13
N ASN A 120 -17.04 25.83 27.68
CA ASN A 120 -16.69 26.17 26.29
C ASN A 120 -17.35 25.25 25.25
N ASP A 121 -17.72 24.03 25.65
CA ASP A 121 -18.47 23.10 24.81
C ASP A 121 -19.83 23.66 24.35
N TYR A 122 -20.40 24.57 25.11
CA TYR A 122 -21.68 25.22 24.80
C TYR A 122 -21.52 26.48 23.90
N PHE A 123 -20.30 27.01 23.77
CA PHE A 123 -20.03 28.21 22.98
C PHE A 123 -19.51 27.93 21.58
N GLY A 124 -19.66 26.72 21.09
CA GLY A 124 -19.58 26.40 19.66
C GLY A 124 -18.46 25.52 19.19
N TYR A 125 -17.38 25.30 19.95
CA TYR A 125 -16.28 24.42 19.47
C TYR A 125 -15.55 23.72 20.62
N SER A 126 -16.04 22.56 20.98
CA SER A 126 -15.42 21.74 22.03
C SER A 126 -14.18 21.01 21.52
N ASP A 127 -13.25 20.73 22.46
CA ASP A 127 -12.09 19.88 22.18
C ASP A 127 -12.52 18.51 21.64
N ASN A 128 -13.61 17.96 22.12
CA ASN A 128 -14.15 16.69 21.66
C ASN A 128 -14.63 16.77 20.20
N ASN A 129 -15.33 17.84 19.82
CA ASN A 129 -15.79 18.04 18.44
C ASN A 129 -14.61 18.23 17.48
N TYR A 130 -13.60 19.01 17.87
CA TYR A 130 -12.35 19.16 17.15
C TYR A 130 -11.67 17.80 16.95
N ASN A 131 -11.46 17.04 18.02
CA ASN A 131 -10.82 15.74 17.97
C ASN A 131 -11.60 14.72 17.12
N LYS A 132 -12.94 14.74 17.13
CA LYS A 132 -13.76 13.90 16.25
C LYS A 132 -13.55 14.24 14.79
N LYS A 133 -13.60 15.52 14.42
CA LYS A 133 -13.40 15.96 13.04
C LYS A 133 -11.99 15.64 12.53
N THR A 134 -10.96 15.97 13.31
CA THR A 134 -9.57 15.67 12.94
C THR A 134 -9.31 14.18 12.85
N ASN A 135 -9.92 13.36 13.71
CA ASN A 135 -9.84 11.91 13.60
C ASN A 135 -10.47 11.40 12.31
N GLN A 136 -11.63 11.96 11.91
CA GLN A 136 -12.29 11.59 10.65
C GLN A 136 -11.47 11.99 9.43
N ILE A 137 -10.91 13.21 9.40
CA ILE A 137 -10.03 13.65 8.31
C ILE A 137 -8.78 12.77 8.22
N SER A 138 -8.11 12.54 9.35
CA SER A 138 -6.93 11.67 9.41
C SER A 138 -7.23 10.22 8.98
N ARG A 139 -8.43 9.72 9.31
CA ARG A 139 -8.93 8.42 8.82
C ARG A 139 -9.03 8.39 7.29
N ASN A 140 -9.55 9.46 6.68
CA ASN A 140 -9.67 9.55 5.23
C ASN A 140 -8.29 9.62 4.56
N ILE A 141 -7.36 10.40 5.11
CA ILE A 141 -5.96 10.44 4.66
C ILE A 141 -5.35 9.04 4.70
N GLN A 142 -5.48 8.32 5.82
CA GLN A 142 -4.95 6.97 5.96
C GLN A 142 -5.59 5.99 4.96
N LYS A 143 -6.88 6.14 4.68
CA LYS A 143 -7.58 5.32 3.68
C LYS A 143 -7.00 5.52 2.28
N ILE A 144 -6.79 6.77 1.88
CA ILE A 144 -6.18 7.10 0.58
C ILE A 144 -4.75 6.57 0.50
N THR A 145 -3.94 6.76 1.56
CA THR A 145 -2.57 6.24 1.62
C THR A 145 -2.53 4.72 1.52
N ASN A 146 -3.43 4.02 2.22
CA ASN A 146 -3.54 2.57 2.16
C ASN A 146 -3.89 2.08 0.75
N GLU A 147 -4.81 2.78 0.07
CA GLU A 147 -5.21 2.45 -1.31
C GLU A 147 -4.07 2.71 -2.30
N ALA A 148 -3.35 3.82 -2.16
CA ALA A 148 -2.19 4.12 -2.98
C ALA A 148 -1.08 3.08 -2.83
N THR A 149 -0.77 2.66 -1.60
CA THR A 149 0.20 1.59 -1.33
C THR A 149 -0.24 0.26 -1.95
N LYS A 150 -1.50 -0.13 -1.76
CA LYS A 150 -2.08 -1.33 -2.36
C LYS A 150 -1.97 -1.31 -3.88
N ASN A 151 -2.33 -0.20 -4.52
CA ASN A 151 -2.27 -0.05 -5.97
C ASN A 151 -0.83 -0.13 -6.49
N SER A 152 0.14 0.45 -5.76
CA SER A 152 1.56 0.33 -6.10
C SER A 152 2.01 -1.13 -6.10
N GLU A 153 1.71 -1.87 -5.04
CA GLU A 153 2.09 -3.29 -4.94
C GLU A 153 1.39 -4.16 -5.99
N ILE A 154 0.15 -3.84 -6.37
CA ILE A 154 -0.53 -4.54 -7.49
C ILE A 154 0.20 -4.27 -8.82
N ARG A 155 0.67 -3.04 -9.07
CA ARG A 155 1.48 -2.76 -10.27
C ARG A 155 2.77 -3.56 -10.28
N ASP A 156 3.45 -3.65 -9.15
CA ASP A 156 4.68 -4.43 -9.01
C ASP A 156 4.40 -5.93 -9.19
N LEU A 157 3.28 -6.44 -8.70
CA LEU A 157 2.84 -7.82 -8.91
C LEU A 157 2.55 -8.11 -10.40
N ILE A 158 1.95 -7.17 -11.13
CA ILE A 158 1.72 -7.28 -12.58
C ILE A 158 3.07 -7.33 -13.31
N ASP A 159 4.05 -6.49 -12.92
CA ASP A 159 5.39 -6.50 -13.50
C ASP A 159 6.14 -7.82 -13.19
N LEU A 160 6.01 -8.34 -11.99
CA LEU A 160 6.58 -9.64 -11.62
C LEU A 160 5.95 -10.77 -12.46
N TYR A 161 4.62 -10.74 -12.63
CA TYR A 161 3.90 -11.70 -13.49
C TYR A 161 4.41 -11.64 -14.93
N LYS A 162 4.54 -10.44 -15.50
CA LYS A 162 5.09 -10.23 -16.85
C LYS A 162 6.50 -10.80 -16.98
N ASN A 163 7.37 -10.49 -16.03
CA ASN A 163 8.75 -10.97 -16.03
C ASN A 163 8.83 -12.51 -15.94
N TYR A 164 7.98 -13.11 -15.12
CA TYR A 164 7.86 -14.56 -15.01
C TYR A 164 7.39 -15.18 -16.34
N LYS A 165 6.37 -14.60 -16.98
CA LYS A 165 5.88 -15.04 -18.29
C LYS A 165 6.94 -14.94 -19.39
N ASN A 166 7.67 -13.84 -19.44
CA ASN A 166 8.78 -13.68 -20.39
C ASN A 166 9.84 -14.77 -20.18
N LYS A 167 10.15 -15.08 -18.91
CA LYS A 167 11.11 -16.14 -18.58
C LYS A 167 10.60 -17.54 -18.95
N GLU A 168 9.30 -17.84 -18.75
CA GLU A 168 8.68 -19.08 -19.22
C GLU A 168 8.84 -19.23 -20.75
N LYS A 169 8.56 -18.15 -21.50
CA LYS A 169 8.71 -18.17 -22.96
C LYS A 169 10.16 -18.34 -23.42
N GLU A 170 11.08 -17.70 -22.70
CA GLU A 170 12.52 -17.85 -22.97
C GLU A 170 12.97 -19.30 -22.76
N ILE A 171 12.51 -19.96 -21.69
CA ILE A 171 12.80 -21.39 -21.44
C ILE A 171 12.20 -22.29 -22.53
N GLU A 172 10.95 -22.05 -22.93
CA GLU A 172 10.31 -22.80 -24.01
C GLU A 172 11.11 -22.67 -25.31
N GLN A 173 11.52 -21.44 -25.66
CA GLN A 173 12.32 -21.20 -26.84
C GLN A 173 13.72 -21.85 -26.75
N GLU A 174 14.35 -21.79 -25.56
CA GLU A 174 15.68 -22.42 -25.38
C GLU A 174 15.62 -23.94 -25.37
N ALA A 175 14.53 -24.53 -24.85
CA ALA A 175 14.33 -26.00 -24.96
C ALA A 175 14.29 -26.46 -26.43
N LEU A 176 13.55 -25.73 -27.29
CA LEU A 176 13.54 -26.00 -28.73
C LEU A 176 14.92 -25.77 -29.35
N THR A 177 15.64 -24.74 -28.90
CA THR A 177 17.02 -24.47 -29.37
C THR A 177 17.96 -25.61 -29.02
N MET A 178 17.89 -26.09 -27.78
CA MET A 178 18.72 -27.21 -27.32
C MET A 178 18.45 -28.49 -28.10
N GLU A 179 17.18 -28.77 -28.44
CA GLU A 179 16.84 -29.93 -29.27
C GLU A 179 17.40 -29.79 -30.69
N ASP A 180 17.27 -28.62 -31.32
CA ASP A 180 17.80 -28.36 -32.67
C ASP A 180 19.32 -28.43 -32.71
N THR A 181 20.01 -27.76 -31.77
CA THR A 181 21.49 -27.76 -31.71
C THR A 181 22.05 -29.15 -31.41
N LYS A 182 21.32 -29.97 -30.63
CA LYS A 182 21.68 -31.39 -30.42
C LYS A 182 21.65 -32.19 -31.72
N LYS A 183 20.60 -32.00 -32.55
CA LYS A 183 20.47 -32.63 -33.86
C LYS A 183 21.59 -32.18 -34.80
N ASP A 184 21.84 -30.87 -34.84
CA ASP A 184 22.89 -30.26 -35.66
C ASP A 184 24.28 -30.82 -35.29
N TYR A 185 24.59 -30.85 -33.98
CA TYR A 185 25.85 -31.44 -33.50
C TYR A 185 26.01 -32.90 -33.93
N ALA A 186 24.96 -33.70 -33.79
CA ALA A 186 25.01 -35.10 -34.23
C ALA A 186 25.26 -35.26 -35.75
N ILE A 187 24.65 -34.37 -36.56
CA ILE A 187 24.87 -34.35 -38.02
C ILE A 187 26.29 -33.90 -38.34
N GLN A 188 26.78 -32.83 -37.76
CA GLN A 188 28.13 -32.29 -38.03
C GLN A 188 29.23 -33.27 -37.56
N ALA A 189 29.02 -33.98 -36.43
CA ALA A 189 29.93 -35.01 -35.96
C ALA A 189 30.10 -36.14 -36.99
N LYS A 190 28.99 -36.64 -37.53
CA LYS A 190 29.03 -37.68 -38.59
C LYS A 190 29.69 -37.16 -39.87
N LYS A 191 29.38 -35.96 -40.31
CA LYS A 191 30.00 -35.32 -41.49
C LYS A 191 31.50 -35.14 -41.32
N TYR A 192 31.94 -34.78 -40.10
CA TYR A 192 33.36 -34.63 -39.78
C TYR A 192 34.09 -35.97 -39.77
N GLU A 193 33.49 -37.04 -39.22
CA GLU A 193 34.03 -38.40 -39.23
C GLU A 193 34.27 -38.88 -40.63
N VAL A 194 33.38 -38.62 -41.61
CA VAL A 194 33.53 -39.04 -43.03
C VAL A 194 34.27 -37.98 -43.88
N GLY A 195 34.82 -36.91 -43.25
CA GLY A 195 35.65 -35.93 -43.94
C GLY A 195 34.87 -34.88 -44.78
N THR A 196 33.55 -34.80 -44.67
CA THR A 196 32.68 -33.87 -45.43
C THR A 196 32.32 -32.60 -44.73
N ALA A 197 32.69 -32.45 -43.46
CA ALA A 197 32.57 -31.19 -42.70
C ALA A 197 33.94 -30.71 -42.23
N SER A 198 34.10 -29.40 -42.11
CA SER A 198 35.32 -28.81 -41.54
C SER A 198 35.38 -29.03 -40.02
N LYS A 199 36.59 -29.02 -39.45
CA LYS A 199 36.79 -29.02 -38.00
C LYS A 199 36.06 -27.83 -37.32
N TYR A 200 36.05 -26.66 -37.97
CA TYR A 200 35.36 -25.48 -37.52
C TYR A 200 33.85 -25.70 -37.40
N ASP A 201 33.19 -26.27 -38.40
CA ASP A 201 31.75 -26.51 -38.36
C ASP A 201 31.36 -27.53 -37.26
N TYR A 202 32.20 -28.55 -37.04
CA TYR A 202 32.03 -29.52 -35.97
C TYR A 202 32.15 -28.83 -34.59
N GLU A 203 33.24 -28.06 -34.38
CA GLU A 203 33.44 -27.34 -33.09
C GLU A 203 32.35 -26.30 -32.87
N LEU A 204 31.88 -25.57 -33.89
CA LEU A 204 30.79 -24.63 -33.81
C LEU A 204 29.50 -25.32 -33.37
N ALA A 205 29.12 -26.42 -34.00
CA ALA A 205 27.91 -27.15 -33.63
C ALA A 205 27.99 -27.74 -32.22
N LYS A 206 29.16 -28.18 -31.77
CA LYS A 206 29.40 -28.65 -30.41
C LYS A 206 29.19 -27.53 -29.39
N ASN A 207 29.83 -26.38 -29.63
CA ASN A 207 29.74 -25.23 -28.75
C ASN A 207 28.31 -24.68 -28.68
N GLU A 208 27.58 -24.63 -29.79
CA GLU A 208 26.18 -24.19 -29.83
C GLU A 208 25.31 -25.11 -28.96
N TYR A 209 25.52 -26.45 -29.03
CA TYR A 209 24.78 -27.39 -28.17
C TYR A 209 25.11 -27.23 -26.68
N GLU A 210 26.40 -27.17 -26.33
CA GLU A 210 26.85 -27.02 -24.95
C GLU A 210 26.35 -25.66 -24.34
N ASN A 211 26.42 -24.59 -25.12
CA ASN A 211 25.93 -23.27 -24.69
C ASN A 211 24.41 -23.27 -24.49
N SER A 212 23.64 -23.92 -25.38
CA SER A 212 22.18 -23.99 -25.22
C SER A 212 21.77 -24.81 -23.99
N GLN A 213 22.52 -25.88 -23.66
CA GLN A 213 22.31 -26.64 -22.43
C GLN A 213 22.52 -25.78 -21.17
N LEU A 214 23.65 -25.08 -21.07
CA LEU A 214 23.98 -24.20 -19.97
C LEU A 214 22.95 -23.06 -19.80
N LYS A 215 22.53 -22.51 -20.93
CA LYS A 215 21.54 -21.43 -20.93
C LYS A 215 20.19 -21.95 -20.46
N TYR A 216 19.72 -23.10 -20.91
CA TYR A 216 18.47 -23.71 -20.47
C TYR A 216 18.46 -23.97 -18.96
N GLU A 217 19.55 -24.51 -18.40
CA GLU A 217 19.67 -24.74 -16.96
C GLU A 217 19.65 -23.41 -16.15
N ASN A 218 20.36 -22.38 -16.63
CA ASN A 218 20.40 -21.09 -15.98
C ASN A 218 19.02 -20.42 -15.98
N LEU A 219 18.31 -20.43 -17.10
CA LEU A 219 16.95 -19.89 -17.19
C LEU A 219 15.98 -20.59 -16.23
N GLY A 220 16.13 -21.90 -16.04
CA GLY A 220 15.36 -22.66 -15.05
C GLY A 220 15.57 -22.16 -13.62
N ARG A 221 16.84 -21.87 -13.24
CA ARG A 221 17.15 -21.27 -11.91
C ARG A 221 16.58 -19.86 -11.76
N GLU A 222 16.69 -19.05 -12.81
CA GLU A 222 16.13 -17.68 -12.80
C GLU A 222 14.61 -17.70 -12.66
N LEU A 223 13.92 -18.61 -13.34
CA LEU A 223 12.47 -18.79 -13.21
C LEU A 223 12.08 -19.17 -11.77
N GLN A 224 12.84 -20.07 -11.15
CA GLN A 224 12.60 -20.45 -9.75
C GLN A 224 12.72 -19.24 -8.83
N ILE A 225 13.77 -18.42 -8.97
CA ILE A 225 13.97 -17.20 -8.18
C ILE A 225 12.80 -16.21 -8.37
N LEU A 226 12.35 -16.02 -9.63
CA LEU A 226 11.18 -15.17 -9.90
C LEU A 226 9.91 -15.76 -9.25
N GLY A 227 9.75 -17.08 -9.25
CA GLY A 227 8.64 -17.76 -8.58
C GLY A 227 8.64 -17.53 -7.06
N GLU A 228 9.80 -17.52 -6.42
CA GLU A 228 9.96 -17.26 -5.00
C GLU A 228 9.57 -15.81 -4.63
N GLN A 229 9.77 -14.84 -5.54
CA GLN A 229 9.40 -13.43 -5.30
C GLN A 229 7.89 -13.23 -5.11
N PHE A 230 7.02 -14.09 -5.63
CA PHE A 230 5.57 -14.01 -5.38
C PHE A 230 5.22 -14.19 -3.90
N THR A 231 6.07 -14.84 -3.11
CA THR A 231 5.87 -15.01 -1.67
C THR A 231 5.93 -13.67 -0.90
N ILE A 232 6.62 -12.64 -1.44
CA ILE A 232 6.67 -11.29 -0.88
C ILE A 232 5.24 -10.71 -0.78
N TYR A 233 4.42 -10.99 -1.78
CA TYR A 233 3.03 -10.55 -1.86
C TYR A 233 2.05 -11.51 -1.18
N ASN A 234 2.57 -12.59 -0.56
CA ASN A 234 1.78 -13.69 -0.01
C ASN A 234 0.81 -14.32 -1.02
N VAL A 235 1.29 -14.45 -2.24
CA VAL A 235 0.60 -15.05 -3.39
C VAL A 235 1.29 -16.36 -3.72
N LYS A 236 0.49 -17.39 -3.99
CA LYS A 236 1.00 -18.72 -4.36
C LYS A 236 0.79 -18.95 -5.83
N LEU A 237 1.88 -19.34 -6.52
CA LEU A 237 1.80 -19.86 -7.88
C LEU A 237 1.20 -21.27 -7.88
N PRO A 238 0.55 -21.70 -8.97
CA PRO A 238 0.06 -23.06 -9.10
C PRO A 238 1.24 -24.05 -9.10
N GLU A 239 1.11 -25.16 -8.37
CA GLU A 239 2.17 -26.19 -8.27
C GLU A 239 2.46 -26.88 -9.61
N LYS A 240 1.46 -26.99 -10.46
CA LYS A 240 1.56 -27.55 -11.82
C LYS A 240 0.67 -26.72 -12.75
N GLY A 241 1.27 -26.04 -13.66
CA GLY A 241 0.55 -25.28 -14.69
C GLY A 241 1.32 -24.04 -15.08
N LYS A 242 1.19 -23.65 -16.33
CA LYS A 242 1.73 -22.40 -16.84
C LYS A 242 0.78 -21.26 -16.42
N LEU A 243 1.37 -20.10 -16.19
CA LEU A 243 0.58 -18.90 -16.07
C LEU A 243 -0.08 -18.58 -17.43
N ASP A 244 -1.29 -18.07 -17.41
CA ASP A 244 -1.96 -17.61 -18.63
C ASP A 244 -1.21 -16.42 -19.26
N ASP A 245 -1.34 -16.26 -20.57
CA ASP A 245 -0.79 -15.08 -21.23
C ASP A 245 -1.52 -13.81 -20.79
N LEU A 246 -0.77 -12.72 -20.64
CA LEU A 246 -1.35 -11.42 -20.38
C LEU A 246 -2.20 -10.98 -21.57
N LYS A 247 -3.43 -10.56 -21.28
CA LYS A 247 -4.33 -10.02 -22.29
C LYS A 247 -4.24 -8.50 -22.31
N LYS A 248 -3.91 -7.95 -23.49
CA LYS A 248 -3.95 -6.50 -23.68
C LYS A 248 -5.39 -6.01 -23.74
N ALA A 249 -5.65 -4.82 -23.21
CA ALA A 249 -6.91 -4.10 -23.36
C ALA A 249 -6.70 -2.88 -24.27
N GLU A 250 -7.70 -2.51 -25.04
CA GLU A 250 -7.70 -1.23 -25.72
C GLU A 250 -8.03 -0.14 -24.72
N LEU A 251 -7.13 0.84 -24.60
CA LEU A 251 -7.31 2.00 -23.75
C LEU A 251 -7.85 3.17 -24.55
N LYS A 252 -8.90 3.83 -24.01
CA LYS A 252 -9.45 5.07 -24.53
C LYS A 252 -8.82 6.25 -23.77
N LYS A 253 -8.93 7.44 -24.33
CA LYS A 253 -8.44 8.66 -23.71
C LYS A 253 -8.97 8.85 -22.28
N ASP A 254 -10.22 8.49 -22.03
CA ASP A 254 -10.85 8.64 -20.73
C ASP A 254 -10.28 7.70 -19.65
N ASP A 255 -9.69 6.55 -20.05
CA ASP A 255 -9.06 5.63 -19.12
C ASP A 255 -7.83 6.25 -18.43
N PHE A 256 -7.17 7.24 -19.09
CA PHE A 256 -6.03 7.96 -18.54
C PHE A 256 -6.44 9.11 -17.60
N TYR A 257 -7.66 9.65 -17.75
CA TYR A 257 -8.17 10.70 -16.86
C TYR A 257 -8.78 10.13 -15.57
N GLY A 258 -9.08 8.84 -15.53
CA GLY A 258 -9.51 8.14 -14.33
C GLY A 258 -8.39 7.90 -13.31
N LEU A 259 -7.16 8.30 -13.62
CA LEU A 259 -6.00 8.19 -12.75
C LEU A 259 -6.25 8.98 -11.47
N ARG A 260 -6.30 8.27 -10.33
CA ARG A 260 -6.54 8.88 -9.02
C ARG A 260 -5.35 9.71 -8.58
N LEU A 261 -5.65 10.93 -8.22
CA LEU A 261 -4.71 11.86 -7.60
C LEU A 261 -4.68 11.66 -6.07
N SER A 262 -4.25 10.49 -5.61
CA SER A 262 -4.17 10.22 -4.17
C SER A 262 -3.34 11.28 -3.41
N GLU A 263 -2.32 11.83 -4.04
CA GLU A 263 -1.51 12.91 -3.47
C GLU A 263 -2.28 14.22 -3.36
N ALA A 264 -3.01 14.64 -4.41
CA ALA A 264 -3.80 15.87 -4.37
C ALA A 264 -5.00 15.75 -3.43
N GLU A 265 -5.68 14.60 -3.39
CA GLU A 265 -6.73 14.32 -2.41
C GLU A 265 -6.17 14.39 -0.97
N THR A 266 -4.96 13.89 -0.75
CA THR A 266 -4.28 13.98 0.54
C THR A 266 -3.96 15.43 0.92
N ILE A 267 -3.50 16.26 -0.04
CA ILE A 267 -3.24 17.68 0.19
C ILE A 267 -4.56 18.42 0.52
N GLU A 268 -5.65 18.11 -0.17
CA GLU A 268 -6.97 18.68 0.13
C GLU A 268 -7.43 18.34 1.55
N LEU A 269 -7.28 17.10 1.98
CA LEU A 269 -7.60 16.68 3.35
C LEU A 269 -6.67 17.32 4.39
N ASN A 270 -5.39 17.50 4.09
CA ASN A 270 -4.46 18.24 4.95
C ASN A 270 -4.85 19.72 5.05
N THR A 271 -5.36 20.31 3.97
CA THR A 271 -5.91 21.68 3.99
C THR A 271 -7.13 21.77 4.91
N GLN A 272 -8.02 20.78 4.87
CA GLN A 272 -9.17 20.71 5.81
C GLN A 272 -8.70 20.53 7.26
N LEU A 273 -7.68 19.70 7.50
CA LEU A 273 -7.11 19.48 8.84
C LEU A 273 -6.49 20.79 9.38
N ASN A 274 -5.71 21.49 8.57
CA ASN A 274 -5.13 22.78 8.90
C ASN A 274 -6.22 23.82 9.21
N ALA A 275 -7.29 23.88 8.41
CA ALA A 275 -8.42 24.78 8.63
C ALA A 275 -9.13 24.51 9.97
N GLU A 276 -9.32 23.25 10.36
CA GLU A 276 -9.90 22.91 11.67
C GLU A 276 -8.95 23.27 12.82
N GLN A 277 -7.63 23.12 12.65
CA GLN A 277 -6.63 23.57 13.63
C GLN A 277 -6.63 25.09 13.78
N LEU A 278 -6.60 25.82 12.66
CA LEU A 278 -6.66 27.28 12.66
C LEU A 278 -7.94 27.78 13.35
N LYS A 279 -9.08 27.16 13.05
CA LYS A 279 -10.35 27.49 13.70
C LYS A 279 -10.29 27.29 15.22
N LYS A 280 -9.71 26.17 15.67
CA LYS A 280 -9.53 25.87 17.09
C LYS A 280 -8.67 26.93 17.78
N GLU A 281 -7.49 27.21 17.22
CA GLU A 281 -6.54 28.19 17.76
C GLU A 281 -7.14 29.59 17.81
N MET A 282 -7.89 30.02 16.80
CA MET A 282 -8.57 31.31 16.77
C MET A 282 -9.65 31.42 17.84
N ILE A 283 -10.38 30.32 18.11
CA ILE A 283 -11.42 30.30 19.16
C ILE A 283 -10.76 30.35 20.54
N ASP A 284 -9.74 29.55 20.78
CA ASP A 284 -8.99 29.51 22.05
C ASP A 284 -8.30 30.87 22.32
N TYR A 285 -7.85 31.56 21.25
CA TYR A 285 -7.32 32.91 21.36
C TYR A 285 -8.39 33.94 21.66
N LYS A 286 -9.59 33.84 21.07
CA LYS A 286 -10.67 34.82 21.21
C LYS A 286 -11.43 34.69 22.53
N TYR A 287 -11.69 33.46 22.97
CA TYR A 287 -12.57 33.20 24.12
C TYR A 287 -11.79 32.69 25.34
N PRO A 288 -12.19 33.06 26.57
CA PRO A 288 -11.64 32.48 27.78
C PRO A 288 -12.10 31.03 27.93
N LYS A 289 -11.31 30.23 28.63
CA LYS A 289 -11.72 28.90 29.09
C LYS A 289 -12.57 29.08 30.36
N LEU A 290 -13.81 28.61 30.31
CA LEU A 290 -14.76 28.64 31.40
C LEU A 290 -14.98 27.24 31.94
N THR A 291 -14.86 27.06 33.26
CA THR A 291 -15.19 25.81 33.93
C THR A 291 -16.12 26.09 35.09
N GLY A 292 -17.30 25.48 35.07
CA GLY A 292 -18.24 25.51 36.17
C GLY A 292 -18.11 24.28 37.06
N ASP A 293 -18.15 24.46 38.35
CA ASP A 293 -18.21 23.37 39.31
C ASP A 293 -19.31 23.64 40.37
N ILE A 294 -20.00 22.61 40.77
CA ILE A 294 -20.95 22.57 41.85
C ILE A 294 -20.62 21.34 42.70
N GLY A 295 -20.43 21.56 43.98
CA GLY A 295 -20.09 20.51 44.91
C GLY A 295 -20.65 20.69 46.29
N TYR A 296 -20.55 19.63 47.09
CA TYR A 296 -20.88 19.66 48.51
C TYR A 296 -19.60 19.47 49.33
N SER A 297 -19.36 20.44 50.25
CA SER A 297 -18.27 20.34 51.21
C SER A 297 -18.71 19.45 52.38
N LEU A 298 -18.06 18.29 52.49
CA LEU A 298 -18.30 17.38 53.61
C LEU A 298 -17.70 17.91 54.92
N LYS A 299 -16.73 18.85 54.82
CA LYS A 299 -16.11 19.49 55.97
C LYS A 299 -17.05 20.51 56.61
N ASP A 300 -17.63 21.36 55.77
CA ASP A 300 -18.39 22.54 56.24
C ASP A 300 -19.91 22.34 56.11
N HIS A 301 -20.36 21.17 55.69
CA HIS A 301 -21.77 20.83 55.41
C HIS A 301 -22.48 21.87 54.54
N SER A 302 -21.79 22.34 53.49
CA SER A 302 -22.26 23.44 52.64
C SER A 302 -22.19 23.09 51.15
N VAL A 303 -23.11 23.68 50.36
CA VAL A 303 -23.04 23.64 48.91
C VAL A 303 -22.10 24.74 48.43
N VAL A 304 -21.16 24.37 47.55
CA VAL A 304 -20.20 25.32 46.97
C VAL A 304 -20.38 25.31 45.46
N ALA A 305 -20.62 26.44 44.85
CA ALA A 305 -20.61 26.64 43.41
C ALA A 305 -19.44 27.54 43.02
N GLY A 306 -18.70 27.15 41.99
CA GLY A 306 -17.56 27.88 41.48
C GLY A 306 -17.64 28.08 39.96
N LEU A 307 -17.15 29.23 39.51
CA LEU A 307 -16.90 29.49 38.09
C LEU A 307 -15.43 29.91 37.95
N SER A 308 -14.68 29.09 37.25
CA SER A 308 -13.28 29.37 36.91
C SER A 308 -13.21 29.95 35.52
N VAL A 309 -12.54 31.09 35.37
CA VAL A 309 -12.28 31.74 34.09
C VAL A 309 -10.78 31.81 33.89
N SER A 310 -10.28 31.19 32.83
CA SER A 310 -8.86 31.19 32.50
C SER A 310 -8.67 31.68 31.07
N LYS A 311 -7.75 32.65 30.89
CA LYS A 311 -7.38 33.14 29.57
C LYS A 311 -5.90 33.49 29.53
N SER A 312 -5.18 32.96 28.53
CA SER A 312 -3.83 33.39 28.21
C SER A 312 -3.87 34.52 27.18
N PHE A 313 -3.15 35.60 27.45
CA PHE A 313 -3.00 36.71 26.52
C PHE A 313 -1.63 36.61 25.88
N LYS A 314 -1.60 36.27 24.57
CA LYS A 314 -0.37 36.33 23.76
C LYS A 314 -0.31 37.72 23.09
N ARG A 315 0.84 38.37 23.14
CA ARG A 315 1.07 39.63 22.41
C ARG A 315 1.11 39.40 20.90
N TYR A 316 1.61 38.24 20.50
CA TYR A 316 1.69 37.73 19.09
C TYR A 316 1.31 36.27 19.10
N ASN A 317 0.43 35.87 18.17
CA ASN A 317 0.03 34.47 18.05
C ASN A 317 0.76 33.83 16.84
N ASP A 318 1.98 33.40 17.08
CA ASP A 318 2.85 32.69 16.15
C ASP A 318 2.15 31.46 15.55
N THR A 319 1.45 30.68 16.36
CA THR A 319 0.73 29.47 15.93
C THR A 319 -0.34 29.77 14.87
N VAL A 320 -1.08 30.87 15.03
CA VAL A 320 -2.10 31.28 14.04
C VAL A 320 -1.43 31.70 12.72
N GLU A 321 -0.32 32.43 12.79
CA GLU A 321 0.39 32.87 11.58
C GLU A 321 1.04 31.68 10.87
N ASP A 322 1.62 30.72 11.60
CA ASP A 322 2.18 29.50 11.02
C ASP A 322 1.09 28.66 10.33
N LEU A 323 -0.09 28.53 10.93
CA LEU A 323 -1.21 27.80 10.31
C LEU A 323 -1.74 28.51 9.06
N LYS A 324 -1.71 29.86 8.99
CA LYS A 324 -2.04 30.58 7.76
C LYS A 324 -1.00 30.34 6.66
N ASN A 325 0.28 30.44 7.01
CA ASN A 325 1.38 30.15 6.05
C ASN A 325 1.29 28.72 5.53
N GLU A 326 0.98 27.75 6.40
CA GLU A 326 0.81 26.36 5.98
C GLU A 326 -0.42 26.19 5.07
N ALA A 327 -1.51 26.93 5.29
CA ALA A 327 -2.67 26.94 4.40
C ALA A 327 -2.31 27.45 3.00
N ASP A 328 -1.54 28.54 2.91
CA ASP A 328 -1.07 29.09 1.62
C ASP A 328 -0.12 28.12 0.92
N LYS A 329 0.80 27.49 1.63
CA LYS A 329 1.70 26.47 1.11
C LYS A 329 0.93 25.25 0.57
N LEU A 330 -0.05 24.73 1.32
CA LEU A 330 -0.89 23.61 0.87
C LEU A 330 -1.67 23.95 -0.39
N LYS A 331 -2.16 25.18 -0.52
CA LYS A 331 -2.82 25.63 -1.74
C LYS A 331 -1.88 25.61 -2.96
N LEU A 332 -0.66 26.12 -2.81
CA LEU A 332 0.35 26.09 -3.88
C LEU A 332 0.72 24.64 -4.25
N GLN A 333 0.88 23.77 -3.27
CA GLN A 333 1.15 22.35 -3.48
C GLN A 333 0.01 21.64 -4.22
N TYR A 334 -1.25 21.99 -3.90
CA TYR A 334 -2.41 21.45 -4.62
C TYR A 334 -2.42 21.84 -6.09
N GLU A 335 -2.19 23.13 -6.40
CA GLU A 335 -2.11 23.61 -7.79
C GLU A 335 -0.92 22.98 -8.54
N GLN A 336 0.22 22.83 -7.90
CA GLN A 336 1.36 22.11 -8.47
C GLN A 336 0.99 20.66 -8.81
N LYS A 337 0.38 19.93 -7.89
CA LYS A 337 -0.02 18.52 -8.11
C LYS A 337 -1.06 18.38 -9.21
N LYS A 338 -1.98 19.32 -9.31
CA LYS A 338 -2.95 19.35 -10.41
C LYS A 338 -2.29 19.50 -11.78
N ASN A 339 -1.27 20.37 -11.87
CA ASN A 339 -0.50 20.55 -13.11
C ASN A 339 0.34 19.30 -13.42
N GLU A 340 0.98 18.70 -12.42
CA GLU A 340 1.72 17.43 -12.56
C GLU A 340 0.83 16.31 -13.08
N LEU A 341 -0.44 16.22 -12.64
CA LEU A 341 -1.37 15.23 -13.18
C LEU A 341 -1.57 15.35 -14.67
N MET A 342 -1.86 16.56 -15.14
CA MET A 342 -2.11 16.78 -16.58
C MET A 342 -0.88 16.36 -17.41
N SER A 343 0.33 16.64 -16.89
CA SER A 343 1.57 16.18 -17.49
C SER A 343 1.70 14.66 -17.47
N ASN A 344 1.39 14.02 -16.33
CA ASN A 344 1.46 12.56 -16.17
C ASN A 344 0.48 11.84 -17.08
N VAL A 345 -0.75 12.33 -17.23
CA VAL A 345 -1.72 11.79 -18.20
C VAL A 345 -1.17 11.82 -19.61
N GLY A 346 -0.61 12.96 -20.03
CA GLY A 346 0.06 13.09 -21.33
C GLY A 346 1.19 12.08 -21.50
N GLN A 347 2.04 11.94 -20.48
CA GLN A 347 3.16 10.99 -20.50
C GLN A 347 2.70 9.53 -20.60
N GLN A 348 1.65 9.16 -19.88
CA GLN A 348 1.08 7.79 -19.94
C GLN A 348 0.49 7.50 -21.33
N MET A 349 -0.16 8.46 -21.97
CA MET A 349 -0.66 8.32 -23.34
C MET A 349 0.48 8.11 -24.35
N ILE A 350 1.58 8.88 -24.22
CA ILE A 350 2.78 8.70 -25.04
C ILE A 350 3.37 7.31 -24.81
N THR A 351 3.49 6.87 -23.56
CA THR A 351 4.01 5.56 -23.20
C THR A 351 3.18 4.44 -23.81
N TYR A 352 1.84 4.56 -23.77
CA TYR A 352 0.94 3.59 -24.40
C TYR A 352 1.18 3.48 -25.91
N THR A 353 1.23 4.62 -26.61
CA THR A 353 1.51 4.66 -28.04
C THR A 353 2.89 4.07 -28.37
N THR A 354 3.89 4.33 -27.53
CA THR A 354 5.23 3.76 -27.68
C THR A 354 5.20 2.23 -27.57
N TYR A 355 4.50 1.66 -26.59
CA TYR A 355 4.37 0.21 -26.48
C TYR A 355 3.62 -0.41 -27.64
N GLN A 356 2.57 0.24 -28.17
CA GLN A 356 1.88 -0.21 -29.39
C GLN A 356 2.82 -0.23 -30.60
N THR A 357 3.61 0.83 -30.77
CA THR A 357 4.58 0.92 -31.85
C THR A 357 5.67 -0.13 -31.74
N ASN A 358 6.18 -0.37 -30.51
CA ASN A 358 7.20 -1.37 -30.26
C ASN A 358 6.69 -2.79 -30.55
N GLU A 359 5.46 -3.14 -30.14
CA GLU A 359 4.84 -4.43 -30.46
C GLU A 359 4.77 -4.63 -31.98
N LEU A 360 4.22 -3.65 -32.72
CA LEU A 360 4.09 -3.73 -34.19
C LEU A 360 5.44 -3.82 -34.88
N THR A 361 6.42 -3.05 -34.45
CA THR A 361 7.78 -3.06 -35.03
C THR A 361 8.48 -4.39 -34.78
N ALA A 362 8.34 -4.94 -33.56
CA ALA A 362 8.91 -6.24 -33.22
C ALA A 362 8.23 -7.38 -34.02
N GLU A 363 6.90 -7.32 -34.23
CA GLU A 363 6.17 -8.28 -35.05
C GLU A 363 6.64 -8.26 -36.49
N ASN A 364 6.79 -7.09 -37.10
CA ASN A 364 7.30 -6.91 -38.45
C ASN A 364 8.73 -7.46 -38.58
N THR A 365 9.61 -7.16 -37.61
CA THR A 365 10.98 -7.64 -37.57
C THR A 365 11.01 -9.16 -37.46
N MET A 366 10.22 -9.75 -36.60
CA MET A 366 10.07 -11.21 -36.45
C MET A 366 9.67 -11.87 -37.78
N ASN A 367 8.69 -11.30 -38.48
CA ASN A 367 8.21 -11.82 -39.76
C ASN A 367 9.29 -11.75 -40.86
N ILE A 368 10.11 -10.69 -40.89
CA ILE A 368 11.23 -10.55 -41.81
C ILE A 368 12.30 -11.62 -41.49
N LYS A 369 12.69 -11.75 -40.21
CA LYS A 369 13.70 -12.71 -39.77
C LYS A 369 13.26 -14.16 -39.96
N LYS A 370 11.97 -14.44 -39.84
CA LYS A 370 11.39 -15.74 -40.17
C LYS A 370 11.62 -16.11 -41.64
N ARG A 371 11.34 -15.18 -42.56
CA ARG A 371 11.53 -15.39 -44.00
C ARG A 371 13.03 -15.59 -44.36
N GLU A 372 13.90 -14.76 -43.74
CA GLU A 372 15.35 -14.94 -43.91
C GLU A 372 15.78 -16.33 -43.47
N TYR A 373 15.39 -16.79 -42.29
CA TYR A 373 15.70 -18.12 -41.76
C TYR A 373 15.18 -19.22 -42.67
N GLU A 374 13.93 -19.17 -43.16
CA GLU A 374 13.35 -20.15 -44.06
C GLU A 374 14.14 -20.28 -45.37
N ILE A 375 14.59 -19.14 -45.94
CA ILE A 375 15.41 -19.12 -47.15
C ILE A 375 16.80 -19.79 -46.93
N TYR A 376 17.47 -19.40 -45.83
CA TYR A 376 18.82 -19.92 -45.54
C TYR A 376 18.79 -21.36 -45.04
N SER A 377 17.75 -21.84 -44.41
CA SER A 377 17.53 -23.25 -44.09
C SER A 377 17.49 -24.10 -45.37
N LYS A 378 16.69 -23.67 -46.36
CA LYS A 378 16.61 -24.37 -47.65
C LYS A 378 17.93 -24.32 -48.41
N LYS A 379 18.65 -23.20 -48.44
CA LYS A 379 19.97 -23.09 -49.08
C LYS A 379 20.98 -24.03 -48.43
N TYR A 380 20.97 -24.14 -47.10
CA TYR A 380 21.85 -25.08 -46.40
C TYR A 380 21.49 -26.55 -46.69
N GLU A 381 20.20 -26.90 -46.69
CA GLU A 381 19.71 -28.22 -47.04
C GLU A 381 20.15 -28.65 -48.47
N LEU A 382 20.16 -27.71 -49.42
CA LEU A 382 20.59 -27.89 -50.78
C LEU A 382 22.13 -27.87 -50.96
N GLY A 383 22.89 -27.61 -49.91
CA GLY A 383 24.34 -27.49 -49.93
C GLY A 383 24.89 -26.25 -50.64
N VAL A 384 24.04 -25.19 -50.82
CA VAL A 384 24.39 -23.93 -51.52
C VAL A 384 24.85 -22.87 -50.54
N ASP A 385 24.74 -23.12 -49.23
CA ASP A 385 25.15 -22.17 -48.17
C ASP A 385 25.87 -22.90 -47.04
N THR A 386 26.60 -22.12 -46.22
CA THR A 386 27.37 -22.65 -45.10
C THR A 386 26.50 -22.92 -43.88
N TYR A 387 26.93 -23.88 -43.04
CA TYR A 387 26.30 -24.12 -41.74
C TYR A 387 26.31 -22.88 -40.85
N SER A 388 27.41 -22.12 -40.86
CA SER A 388 27.54 -20.88 -40.07
C SER A 388 26.49 -19.83 -40.43
N ASN A 389 26.22 -19.61 -41.73
CA ASN A 389 25.17 -18.68 -42.17
C ASN A 389 23.76 -19.13 -41.75
N TYR A 390 23.49 -20.44 -41.86
CA TYR A 390 22.24 -21.03 -41.38
C TYR A 390 22.04 -20.78 -39.88
N VAL A 391 23.06 -21.04 -39.03
CA VAL A 391 23.02 -20.84 -37.59
C VAL A 391 22.80 -19.37 -37.26
N GLU A 392 23.48 -18.42 -37.93
CA GLU A 392 23.29 -17.00 -37.74
C GLU A 392 21.83 -16.56 -37.98
N LYS A 393 21.23 -16.99 -39.09
CA LYS A 393 19.85 -16.62 -39.44
C LYS A 393 18.84 -17.25 -38.49
N ARG A 394 19.07 -18.51 -38.06
CA ARG A 394 18.27 -19.17 -37.01
C ARG A 394 18.30 -18.39 -35.70
N ASN A 395 19.48 -18.00 -35.22
CA ASN A 395 19.64 -17.28 -33.98
C ASN A 395 19.01 -15.85 -34.03
N ASN A 396 19.14 -15.18 -35.18
CA ASN A 396 18.51 -13.89 -35.42
C ASN A 396 16.98 -14.00 -35.41
N TYR A 397 16.40 -15.06 -36.00
CA TYR A 397 14.94 -15.28 -35.93
C TYR A 397 14.48 -15.60 -34.51
N LYS A 398 15.19 -16.47 -33.77
CA LYS A 398 14.87 -16.81 -32.40
C LYS A 398 14.87 -15.55 -31.49
N LYS A 399 15.86 -14.69 -31.66
CA LYS A 399 15.93 -13.42 -30.95
C LYS A 399 14.72 -12.54 -31.29
N ALA A 400 14.36 -12.41 -32.56
CA ALA A 400 13.23 -11.60 -32.98
C ALA A 400 11.87 -12.12 -32.43
N VAL A 401 11.71 -13.44 -32.26
CA VAL A 401 10.53 -14.05 -31.60
C VAL A 401 10.47 -13.61 -30.15
N MET A 402 11.59 -13.65 -29.43
CA MET A 402 11.62 -13.23 -28.01
C MET A 402 11.38 -11.72 -27.85
N ASP A 403 11.94 -10.91 -28.74
CA ASP A 403 11.73 -9.45 -28.74
C ASP A 403 10.23 -9.12 -28.96
N TYR A 404 9.56 -9.84 -29.87
CA TYR A 404 8.11 -9.68 -30.09
C TYR A 404 7.27 -10.12 -28.87
N GLU A 405 7.52 -11.30 -28.30
CA GLU A 405 6.78 -11.76 -27.11
C GLU A 405 7.00 -10.82 -25.93
N THR A 406 8.19 -10.27 -25.76
CA THR A 406 8.49 -9.28 -24.73
C THR A 406 7.70 -7.99 -24.96
N ALA A 407 7.71 -7.45 -26.18
CA ALA A 407 6.97 -6.21 -26.50
C ALA A 407 5.45 -6.39 -26.32
N LYS A 408 4.91 -7.53 -26.70
CA LYS A 408 3.50 -7.91 -26.50
C LYS A 408 3.14 -7.96 -25.01
N ASN A 409 3.98 -8.58 -24.18
CA ASN A 409 3.76 -8.67 -22.73
C ASN A 409 3.94 -7.31 -22.04
N GLU A 410 4.83 -6.43 -22.52
CA GLU A 410 5.00 -5.06 -22.03
C GLU A 410 3.71 -4.25 -22.26
N LEU A 411 3.14 -4.27 -23.47
CA LEU A 411 1.89 -3.59 -23.76
C LEU A 411 0.73 -4.15 -22.92
N ALA A 412 0.61 -5.46 -22.82
CA ALA A 412 -0.44 -6.10 -22.04
C ALA A 412 -0.35 -5.76 -20.53
N ALA A 413 0.86 -5.79 -19.95
CA ALA A 413 1.09 -5.40 -18.57
C ALA A 413 0.77 -3.90 -18.34
N PHE A 414 1.18 -3.02 -19.27
CA PHE A 414 0.87 -1.61 -19.20
C PHE A 414 -0.64 -1.34 -19.18
N THR A 415 -1.41 -1.96 -20.10
CA THR A 415 -2.87 -1.79 -20.16
C THR A 415 -3.56 -2.31 -18.90
N LYS A 416 -2.96 -3.29 -18.22
CA LYS A 416 -3.49 -3.81 -16.97
C LYS A 416 -3.20 -2.88 -15.79
N LYS A 417 -1.99 -2.33 -15.74
CA LYS A 417 -1.53 -1.43 -14.66
C LYS A 417 -2.27 -0.10 -14.64
N ILE A 418 -2.76 0.39 -15.77
CA ILE A 418 -3.41 1.71 -15.87
C ILE A 418 -4.58 1.88 -14.91
N LYS A 419 -5.26 0.79 -14.55
CA LYS A 419 -6.38 0.79 -13.59
C LYS A 419 -5.96 1.04 -12.14
N TYR A 420 -4.65 0.96 -11.86
CA TYR A 420 -4.08 1.06 -10.51
C TYR A 420 -3.17 2.30 -10.33
N TYR A 421 -3.23 3.23 -11.26
CA TYR A 421 -2.56 4.54 -11.15
C TYR A 421 -3.39 5.58 -10.41
#